data_739bddddf9595450349ab986c9ed58e2
#
_entry.id   739bddddf9595450349ab986c9ed58e2
#
_cell.length_a   1.000
_cell.length_b   1.000
_cell.length_c   1.000
_cell.angle_alpha   90.00
_cell.angle_beta   90.00
_cell.angle_gamma   90.00
#
_symmetry.space_group_name_H-M   'P 1'
#
loop_
_entity.id
_entity.type
_entity.pdbx_description
1 polymer ?
#
loop_
_entity_poly.entity_id
_entity_poly.type
_entity_poly.pdbx_seq_one_letter_code
_entity_poly.pdbx_strand_id
1 'polypeptide(L)'
;MSVSIRGLEHAYGELRTLDGIDLEVPSRGAVGLVGPSGCGKSTLLELLCGLAEPSAGSVAIDGAAGAAQRLARSVYMPQRDLLLPWYSALDNAALAPRNRGRSRNEARHDAAALFERFGLAGFERARPDELSGGMRQRVAFLRTLVAGKPLLALDEPFAALDAITRGEMQEWLAGALREDPRTVVLVTHDVEEALYLCDRVAVLSPRPGRIVATLDSPTPRRADRVAAVTDPAFVAARDRALHILRQHTSAVP
;
A
#
# COMPACT_ATOMS: atom_id res chain seq x y z
N MET A 1 -12.67 -9.29 -2.74
CA MET A 1 -12.64 -8.42 -3.95
C MET A 1 -11.39 -8.71 -4.73
N SER A 2 -11.48 -8.98 -6.03
CA SER A 2 -10.33 -9.23 -6.89
C SER A 2 -9.96 -7.98 -7.69
N VAL A 3 -8.69 -7.88 -8.08
CA VAL A 3 -8.19 -6.85 -9.00
C VAL A 3 -7.72 -7.52 -10.28
N SER A 4 -8.09 -6.96 -11.43
CA SER A 4 -7.60 -7.37 -12.76
C SER A 4 -7.09 -6.15 -13.51
N ILE A 5 -5.84 -6.18 -13.92
CA ILE A 5 -5.18 -5.18 -14.77
C ILE A 5 -4.71 -5.90 -16.03
N ARG A 6 -5.07 -5.38 -17.21
CA ARG A 6 -4.76 -6.00 -18.50
C ARG A 6 -4.17 -4.98 -19.47
N GLY A 7 -2.95 -5.25 -19.93
CA GLY A 7 -2.24 -4.45 -20.92
C GLY A 7 -2.21 -2.96 -20.60
N LEU A 8 -2.09 -2.61 -19.31
CA LEU A 8 -2.22 -1.23 -18.84
C LEU A 8 -1.04 -0.39 -19.30
N GLU A 9 -1.34 0.72 -19.99
CA GLU A 9 -0.37 1.73 -20.36
C GLU A 9 -0.77 3.09 -19.81
N HIS A 10 0.22 3.90 -19.47
CA HIS A 10 -0.03 5.28 -19.05
C HIS A 10 1.15 6.19 -19.37
N ALA A 11 0.81 7.42 -19.78
CA ALA A 11 1.77 8.49 -20.04
C ALA A 11 1.26 9.83 -19.51
N TYR A 12 2.16 10.66 -19.01
CA TYR A 12 1.92 12.07 -18.69
C TYR A 12 2.50 12.92 -19.84
N GLY A 13 1.64 13.36 -20.76
CA GLY A 13 2.08 14.00 -22.01
C GLY A 13 2.93 13.00 -22.82
N GLU A 14 4.15 13.37 -23.16
CA GLU A 14 5.09 12.51 -23.89
C GLU A 14 5.82 11.49 -23.01
N LEU A 15 5.72 11.64 -21.68
CA LEU A 15 6.43 10.80 -20.72
C LEU A 15 5.70 9.48 -20.47
N ARG A 16 6.10 8.42 -21.17
CA ARG A 16 5.58 7.06 -20.94
C ARG A 16 6.03 6.57 -19.56
N THR A 17 5.07 6.30 -18.68
CA THR A 17 5.32 5.90 -17.29
C THR A 17 5.14 4.41 -17.09
N LEU A 18 4.09 3.82 -17.65
CA LEU A 18 3.77 2.39 -17.59
C LEU A 18 3.57 1.84 -18.99
N ASP A 19 3.97 0.59 -19.22
CA ASP A 19 3.95 -0.04 -20.53
C ASP A 19 3.59 -1.53 -20.44
N GLY A 20 2.32 -1.85 -20.75
CA GLY A 20 1.83 -3.22 -20.85
C GLY A 20 1.82 -3.96 -19.51
N ILE A 21 1.29 -3.34 -18.44
CA ILE A 21 1.17 -3.99 -17.12
C ILE A 21 -0.01 -4.96 -17.14
N ASP A 22 0.29 -6.23 -16.83
CA ASP A 22 -0.68 -7.27 -16.51
C ASP A 22 -0.53 -7.68 -15.05
N LEU A 23 -1.59 -7.56 -14.24
CA LEU A 23 -1.56 -7.91 -12.82
C LEU A 23 -2.93 -8.44 -12.35
N GLU A 24 -2.89 -9.58 -11.68
CA GLU A 24 -4.04 -10.17 -11.01
C GLU A 24 -3.81 -10.22 -9.50
N VAL A 25 -4.75 -9.68 -8.73
CA VAL A 25 -4.77 -9.83 -7.27
C VAL A 25 -6.03 -10.60 -6.89
N PRO A 26 -5.88 -11.81 -6.34
CA PRO A 26 -7.03 -12.60 -5.88
C PRO A 26 -7.81 -11.87 -4.78
N SER A 27 -9.09 -12.20 -4.65
CA SER A 27 -9.88 -11.72 -3.51
C SER A 27 -9.20 -12.09 -2.19
N ARG A 28 -9.07 -11.10 -1.29
CA ARG A 28 -8.38 -11.25 0.00
C ARG A 28 -6.89 -11.61 -0.11
N GLY A 29 -6.32 -11.50 -1.30
CA GLY A 29 -4.89 -11.66 -1.53
C GLY A 29 -4.15 -10.34 -1.43
N ALA A 30 -2.83 -10.42 -1.24
CA ALA A 30 -1.93 -9.28 -1.18
C ALA A 30 -0.84 -9.41 -2.23
N VAL A 31 -0.60 -8.34 -3.00
CA VAL A 31 0.51 -8.26 -3.96
C VAL A 31 1.38 -7.05 -3.63
N GLY A 32 2.68 -7.31 -3.48
CA GLY A 32 3.71 -6.29 -3.34
C GLY A 32 4.25 -5.86 -4.71
N LEU A 33 4.44 -4.57 -4.91
CA LEU A 33 5.06 -3.98 -6.09
C LEU A 33 6.40 -3.40 -5.68
N VAL A 34 7.50 -3.96 -6.18
CA VAL A 34 8.86 -3.46 -5.92
C VAL A 34 9.52 -3.02 -7.22
N GLY A 35 10.36 -2.01 -7.15
CA GLY A 35 11.04 -1.48 -8.32
C GLY A 35 11.76 -0.17 -8.03
N PRO A 36 12.61 0.33 -8.95
CA PRO A 36 13.36 1.56 -8.74
C PRO A 36 12.43 2.78 -8.59
N SER A 37 12.97 3.85 -7.99
CA SER A 37 12.24 5.12 -7.88
C SER A 37 11.87 5.66 -9.26
N GLY A 38 10.65 6.21 -9.39
CA GLY A 38 10.17 6.78 -10.65
C GLY A 38 9.76 5.78 -11.73
N CYS A 39 9.69 4.46 -11.44
CA CYS A 39 9.26 3.46 -12.42
C CYS A 39 7.73 3.39 -12.62
N GLY A 40 6.93 4.16 -11.89
CA GLY A 40 5.48 4.23 -12.07
C GLY A 40 4.63 3.49 -11.03
N LYS A 41 5.21 3.03 -9.90
CA LYS A 41 4.46 2.31 -8.85
C LYS A 41 3.28 3.10 -8.27
N SER A 42 3.50 4.35 -7.87
CA SER A 42 2.44 5.24 -7.37
C SER A 42 1.39 5.52 -8.45
N THR A 43 1.82 5.76 -9.70
CA THR A 43 0.91 5.92 -10.84
C THR A 43 0.01 4.68 -11.02
N LEU A 44 0.57 3.47 -10.88
CA LEU A 44 -0.21 2.24 -10.95
C LEU A 44 -1.29 2.18 -9.85
N LEU A 45 -0.98 2.59 -8.62
CA LEU A 45 -1.97 2.67 -7.54
C LEU A 45 -3.04 3.74 -7.79
N GLU A 46 -2.66 4.90 -8.33
CA GLU A 46 -3.63 5.95 -8.70
C GLU A 46 -4.61 5.48 -9.77
N LEU A 47 -4.10 4.82 -10.81
CA LEU A 47 -4.92 4.21 -11.87
C LEU A 47 -5.81 3.11 -11.30
N LEU A 48 -5.29 2.23 -10.44
CA LEU A 48 -6.05 1.18 -9.76
C LEU A 48 -7.22 1.76 -8.96
N CYS A 49 -6.98 2.82 -8.20
CA CYS A 49 -8.01 3.45 -7.37
C CYS A 49 -9.00 4.34 -8.15
N GLY A 50 -8.77 4.58 -9.45
CA GLY A 50 -9.62 5.47 -10.25
C GLY A 50 -9.38 6.96 -9.98
N LEU A 51 -8.20 7.32 -9.49
CA LEU A 51 -7.76 8.72 -9.34
C LEU A 51 -7.21 9.28 -10.65
N ALA A 52 -6.78 8.40 -11.55
CA ALA A 52 -6.41 8.70 -12.93
C ALA A 52 -6.99 7.61 -13.85
N GLU A 53 -7.05 7.92 -15.16
CA GLU A 53 -7.49 6.95 -16.16
C GLU A 53 -6.31 6.44 -16.99
N PRO A 54 -6.30 5.15 -17.37
CA PRO A 54 -5.24 4.60 -18.22
C PRO A 54 -5.26 5.21 -19.62
N SER A 55 -4.08 5.32 -20.25
CA SER A 55 -3.98 5.71 -21.66
C SER A 55 -4.41 4.57 -22.60
N ALA A 56 -4.15 3.32 -22.20
CA ALA A 56 -4.60 2.10 -22.87
C ALA A 56 -4.70 0.93 -21.87
N GLY A 57 -5.34 -0.15 -22.29
CA GLY A 57 -5.59 -1.30 -21.44
C GLY A 57 -6.80 -1.12 -20.52
N SER A 58 -6.87 -1.92 -19.47
CA SER A 58 -8.02 -1.88 -18.55
C SER A 58 -7.63 -2.18 -17.11
N VAL A 59 -8.39 -1.59 -16.18
CA VAL A 59 -8.31 -1.85 -14.74
C VAL A 59 -9.70 -2.13 -14.22
N ALA A 60 -9.89 -3.22 -13.50
CA ALA A 60 -11.17 -3.58 -12.91
C ALA A 60 -11.00 -4.08 -11.46
N ILE A 61 -11.98 -3.74 -10.62
CA ILE A 61 -12.11 -4.25 -9.24
C ILE A 61 -13.46 -5.00 -9.19
N ASP A 62 -13.43 -6.33 -9.02
CA ASP A 62 -14.60 -7.22 -9.15
C ASP A 62 -15.40 -6.95 -10.43
N GLY A 63 -14.72 -6.86 -11.57
CA GLY A 63 -15.30 -6.59 -12.87
C GLY A 63 -15.77 -5.14 -13.10
N ALA A 64 -15.73 -4.27 -12.08
CA ALA A 64 -16.10 -2.88 -12.23
C ALA A 64 -14.91 -2.03 -12.71
N ALA A 65 -14.98 -1.52 -13.94
CA ALA A 65 -13.89 -0.81 -14.60
C ALA A 65 -13.96 0.73 -14.49
N GLY A 66 -15.13 1.31 -14.28
CA GLY A 66 -15.28 2.77 -14.20
C GLY A 66 -14.55 3.39 -13.02
N ALA A 67 -13.92 4.58 -13.21
CA ALA A 67 -13.16 5.26 -12.16
C ALA A 67 -13.94 5.46 -10.86
N ALA A 68 -15.16 5.97 -10.94
CA ALA A 68 -16.02 6.17 -9.76
C ALA A 68 -16.31 4.84 -9.02
N GLN A 69 -16.45 3.74 -9.76
CA GLN A 69 -16.70 2.42 -9.18
C GLN A 69 -15.44 1.86 -8.50
N ARG A 70 -14.25 2.07 -9.08
CA ARG A 70 -12.96 1.70 -8.48
C ARG A 70 -12.72 2.50 -7.20
N LEU A 71 -12.94 3.83 -7.24
CA LEU A 71 -12.82 4.73 -6.08
C LEU A 71 -13.79 4.35 -4.96
N ALA A 72 -15.01 3.94 -5.28
CA ALA A 72 -15.99 3.48 -4.29
C ALA A 72 -15.54 2.21 -3.55
N ARG A 73 -14.70 1.36 -4.17
CA ARG A 73 -14.27 0.04 -3.65
C ARG A 73 -12.88 0.06 -3.01
N SER A 74 -12.07 1.06 -3.27
CA SER A 74 -10.70 1.16 -2.82
C SER A 74 -10.48 2.29 -1.83
N VAL A 75 -9.38 2.21 -1.09
CA VAL A 75 -8.79 3.33 -0.38
C VAL A 75 -7.31 3.40 -0.76
N TYR A 76 -6.85 4.62 -1.05
CA TYR A 76 -5.46 4.91 -1.37
C TYR A 76 -4.77 5.61 -0.21
N MET A 77 -3.65 5.07 0.22
CA MET A 77 -2.71 5.71 1.12
C MET A 77 -1.52 6.18 0.30
N PRO A 78 -1.37 7.48 0.03
CA PRO A 78 -0.23 8.01 -0.69
C PRO A 78 1.03 8.02 0.17
N GLN A 79 2.20 8.07 -0.46
CA GLN A 79 3.51 8.14 0.20
C GLN A 79 3.62 9.32 1.18
N ARG A 80 3.03 10.49 0.83
CA ARG A 80 2.92 11.64 1.72
C ARG A 80 1.73 11.48 2.65
N ASP A 81 1.84 11.90 3.90
CA ASP A 81 0.78 11.76 4.90
C ASP A 81 -0.53 12.51 4.55
N LEU A 82 -0.44 13.64 3.85
CA LEU A 82 -1.56 14.48 3.42
C LEU A 82 -2.60 14.70 4.54
N LEU A 83 -2.13 14.91 5.75
CA LEU A 83 -3.01 15.27 6.87
C LEU A 83 -3.51 16.70 6.70
N LEU A 84 -4.77 16.92 7.05
CA LEU A 84 -5.37 18.25 7.02
C LEU A 84 -4.85 19.05 8.23
N PRO A 85 -4.12 20.17 8.02
CA PRO A 85 -3.40 20.86 9.08
C PRO A 85 -4.32 21.52 10.11
N TRP A 86 -5.57 21.79 9.76
CA TRP A 86 -6.59 22.36 10.66
C TRP A 86 -7.35 21.30 11.48
N TYR A 87 -7.10 20.02 11.26
CA TYR A 87 -7.72 18.93 12.03
C TYR A 87 -6.71 18.33 13.01
N SER A 88 -7.25 17.84 14.15
CA SER A 88 -6.46 17.00 15.05
C SER A 88 -6.10 15.65 14.41
N ALA A 89 -5.17 14.91 15.01
CA ALA A 89 -4.83 13.55 14.60
C ALA A 89 -6.08 12.65 14.54
N LEU A 90 -6.92 12.70 15.59
CA LEU A 90 -8.16 11.93 15.64
C LEU A 90 -9.18 12.35 14.59
N ASP A 91 -9.33 13.66 14.33
CA ASP A 91 -10.24 14.13 13.29
C ASP A 91 -9.73 13.77 11.88
N ASN A 92 -8.41 13.77 11.66
CA ASN A 92 -7.80 13.25 10.42
C ASN A 92 -8.10 11.77 10.22
N ALA A 93 -7.89 10.96 11.25
CA ALA A 93 -8.17 9.52 11.19
C ALA A 93 -9.67 9.24 10.94
N ALA A 94 -10.56 10.04 11.52
CA ALA A 94 -12.01 9.88 11.42
C ALA A 94 -12.63 10.41 10.10
N LEU A 95 -11.85 10.95 9.15
CA LEU A 95 -12.37 11.58 7.94
C LEU A 95 -13.23 10.65 7.07
N ALA A 96 -12.76 9.43 6.82
CA ALA A 96 -13.45 8.52 5.91
C ALA A 96 -14.83 8.06 6.42
N PRO A 97 -15.03 7.65 7.67
CA PRO A 97 -16.37 7.39 8.22
C PRO A 97 -17.28 8.60 8.17
N ARG A 98 -16.76 9.80 8.50
CA ARG A 98 -17.55 11.06 8.43
C ARG A 98 -18.06 11.34 7.03
N ASN A 99 -17.21 11.18 6.01
CA ASN A 99 -17.58 11.39 4.61
C ASN A 99 -18.63 10.37 4.12
N ARG A 100 -18.82 9.27 4.85
CA ARG A 100 -19.88 8.27 4.60
C ARG A 100 -21.15 8.50 5.43
N GLY A 101 -21.29 9.67 6.07
CA GLY A 101 -22.48 10.08 6.80
C GLY A 101 -22.52 9.67 8.27
N ARG A 102 -21.45 9.07 8.84
CA ARG A 102 -21.40 8.84 10.28
C ARG A 102 -21.25 10.16 11.03
N SER A 103 -21.85 10.25 12.20
CA SER A 103 -21.67 11.40 13.09
C SER A 103 -20.20 11.58 13.47
N ARG A 104 -19.81 12.81 13.80
CA ARG A 104 -18.43 13.10 14.25
C ARG A 104 -18.01 12.25 15.45
N ASN A 105 -18.92 12.05 16.39
CA ASN A 105 -18.63 11.31 17.63
C ASN A 105 -18.42 9.81 17.36
N GLU A 106 -19.28 9.19 16.55
CA GLU A 106 -19.13 7.78 16.15
C GLU A 106 -17.83 7.55 15.37
N ALA A 107 -17.55 8.40 14.37
CA ALA A 107 -16.33 8.30 13.58
C ALA A 107 -15.05 8.47 14.41
N ARG A 108 -15.07 9.38 15.41
CA ARG A 108 -13.95 9.55 16.36
C ARG A 108 -13.83 8.35 17.29
N HIS A 109 -14.94 7.78 17.75
CA HIS A 109 -14.92 6.59 18.60
C HIS A 109 -14.24 5.41 17.89
N ASP A 110 -14.64 5.12 16.65
CA ASP A 110 -14.04 4.05 15.84
C ASP A 110 -12.53 4.25 15.62
N ALA A 111 -12.11 5.49 15.34
CA ALA A 111 -10.71 5.81 15.14
C ALA A 111 -9.91 5.74 16.44
N ALA A 112 -10.46 6.25 17.56
CA ALA A 112 -9.79 6.30 18.86
C ALA A 112 -9.41 4.92 19.39
N ALA A 113 -10.23 3.90 19.14
CA ALA A 113 -9.96 2.52 19.53
C ALA A 113 -8.64 1.96 18.96
N LEU A 114 -8.12 2.56 17.89
CA LEU A 114 -6.87 2.15 17.25
C LEU A 114 -5.65 2.99 17.67
N PHE A 115 -5.85 4.14 18.34
CA PHE A 115 -4.75 5.06 18.68
C PHE A 115 -3.69 4.41 19.57
N GLU A 116 -4.11 3.68 20.59
CA GLU A 116 -3.18 2.97 21.48
C GLU A 116 -2.34 1.94 20.72
N ARG A 117 -3.00 1.12 19.88
CA ARG A 117 -2.32 0.09 19.06
C ARG A 117 -1.32 0.69 18.06
N PHE A 118 -1.52 1.94 17.67
CA PHE A 118 -0.63 2.68 16.77
C PHE A 118 0.42 3.52 17.52
N GLY A 119 0.52 3.39 18.85
CA GLY A 119 1.44 4.20 19.66
C GLY A 119 1.17 5.69 19.55
N LEU A 120 -0.10 6.07 19.42
CA LEU A 120 -0.59 7.44 19.30
C LEU A 120 -1.42 7.88 20.52
N ALA A 121 -1.50 7.04 21.58
CA ALA A 121 -2.21 7.38 22.80
C ALA A 121 -1.70 8.70 23.39
N GLY A 122 -2.63 9.60 23.73
CA GLY A 122 -2.34 10.95 24.25
C GLY A 122 -2.14 12.01 23.16
N PHE A 123 -2.08 11.63 21.87
CA PHE A 123 -1.90 12.55 20.73
C PHE A 123 -3.19 12.77 19.92
N GLU A 124 -4.33 12.32 20.41
CA GLU A 124 -5.64 12.41 19.72
C GLU A 124 -6.01 13.84 19.35
N ARG A 125 -5.62 14.82 20.19
CA ARG A 125 -5.90 16.24 19.99
C ARG A 125 -4.80 17.01 19.30
N ALA A 126 -3.61 16.42 19.15
CA ALA A 126 -2.46 17.06 18.52
C ALA A 126 -2.75 17.36 17.04
N ARG A 127 -2.25 18.49 16.55
CA ARG A 127 -2.30 18.88 15.14
C ARG A 127 -1.10 18.27 14.40
N PRO A 128 -1.14 18.18 13.05
CA PRO A 128 -0.06 17.62 12.27
C PRO A 128 1.32 18.25 12.51
N ASP A 129 1.38 19.55 12.81
CA ASP A 129 2.62 20.28 13.13
C ASP A 129 3.19 19.96 14.53
N GLU A 130 2.37 19.41 15.43
CA GLU A 130 2.76 18.94 16.76
C GLU A 130 3.21 17.47 16.77
N LEU A 131 3.13 16.76 15.61
CA LEU A 131 3.46 15.35 15.46
C LEU A 131 4.82 15.16 14.77
N SER A 132 5.57 14.12 15.20
CA SER A 132 6.74 13.68 14.44
C SER A 132 6.34 13.15 13.05
N GLY A 133 7.29 13.05 12.11
CA GLY A 133 7.04 12.48 10.78
C GLY A 133 6.46 11.06 10.84
N GLY A 134 7.02 10.20 11.71
CA GLY A 134 6.51 8.85 11.94
C GLY A 134 5.12 8.82 12.54
N MET A 135 4.79 9.76 13.46
CA MET A 135 3.43 9.86 14.01
C MET A 135 2.42 10.29 12.95
N ARG A 136 2.77 11.27 12.09
CA ARG A 136 1.91 11.67 10.97
C ARG A 136 1.64 10.49 10.03
N GLN A 137 2.66 9.71 9.69
CA GLN A 137 2.52 8.53 8.84
C GLN A 137 1.59 7.49 9.47
N ARG A 138 1.70 7.24 10.79
CA ARG A 138 0.80 6.34 11.52
C ARG A 138 -0.64 6.84 11.54
N VAL A 139 -0.88 8.15 11.69
CA VAL A 139 -2.23 8.74 11.57
C VAL A 139 -2.79 8.56 10.16
N ALA A 140 -1.99 8.78 9.11
CA ALA A 140 -2.41 8.58 7.72
C ALA A 140 -2.75 7.10 7.44
N PHE A 141 -1.96 6.18 7.97
CA PHE A 141 -2.24 4.74 7.87
C PHE A 141 -3.53 4.37 8.60
N LEU A 142 -3.72 4.84 9.83
CA LEU A 142 -4.94 4.64 10.60
C LEU A 142 -6.18 5.18 9.86
N ARG A 143 -6.10 6.39 9.29
CA ARG A 143 -7.14 6.97 8.42
C ARG A 143 -7.53 6.03 7.27
N THR A 144 -6.53 5.37 6.67
CA THR A 144 -6.74 4.41 5.57
C THR A 144 -7.48 3.16 6.07
N LEU A 145 -7.11 2.61 7.22
CA LEU A 145 -7.75 1.42 7.78
C LEU A 145 -9.19 1.66 8.23
N VAL A 146 -9.43 2.78 8.90
CA VAL A 146 -10.78 3.19 9.38
C VAL A 146 -11.72 3.46 8.21
N ALA A 147 -11.19 3.71 7.00
CA ALA A 147 -12.00 3.81 5.79
C ALA A 147 -12.82 2.54 5.51
N GLY A 148 -12.44 1.37 6.03
CA GLY A 148 -13.21 0.14 5.94
C GLY A 148 -13.49 -0.31 4.49
N LYS A 149 -12.60 0.02 3.56
CA LYS A 149 -12.72 -0.40 2.16
C LYS A 149 -12.13 -1.79 1.95
N PRO A 150 -12.69 -2.59 1.06
CA PRO A 150 -12.22 -3.96 0.83
C PRO A 150 -10.90 -4.06 0.06
N LEU A 151 -10.51 -3.02 -0.69
CA LEU A 151 -9.20 -2.91 -1.34
C LEU A 151 -8.37 -1.81 -0.69
N LEU A 152 -7.18 -2.18 -0.20
CA LEU A 152 -6.16 -1.27 0.31
C LEU A 152 -5.05 -1.10 -0.73
N ALA A 153 -4.84 0.11 -1.22
CA ALA A 153 -3.72 0.50 -2.05
C ALA A 153 -2.75 1.35 -1.20
N LEU A 154 -1.61 0.78 -0.85
CA LEU A 154 -0.66 1.36 0.11
C LEU A 154 0.63 1.74 -0.60
N ASP A 155 0.99 3.03 -0.58
CA ASP A 155 2.19 3.56 -1.23
C ASP A 155 3.23 3.91 -0.17
N GLU A 156 4.25 3.06 -0.03
CA GLU A 156 5.34 3.18 0.94
C GLU A 156 4.87 3.48 2.38
N PRO A 157 3.96 2.67 2.95
CA PRO A 157 3.26 3.02 4.19
C PRO A 157 4.18 3.14 5.41
N PHE A 158 5.38 2.57 5.37
CA PHE A 158 6.31 2.54 6.50
C PHE A 158 7.61 3.30 6.24
N ALA A 159 7.76 4.01 5.11
CA ALA A 159 9.02 4.66 4.72
C ALA A 159 9.54 5.70 5.73
N ALA A 160 8.63 6.42 6.41
CA ALA A 160 8.98 7.47 7.37
C ALA A 160 9.19 6.94 8.81
N LEU A 161 9.11 5.62 9.03
CA LEU A 161 9.25 5.00 10.36
C LEU A 161 10.70 4.56 10.62
N ASP A 162 11.15 4.69 11.87
CA ASP A 162 12.37 4.04 12.32
C ASP A 162 12.24 2.50 12.28
N ALA A 163 13.38 1.80 12.36
CA ALA A 163 13.42 0.35 12.14
C ALA A 163 12.56 -0.46 13.13
N ILE A 164 12.51 -0.04 14.41
CA ILE A 164 11.76 -0.73 15.46
C ILE A 164 10.26 -0.55 15.21
N THR A 165 9.81 0.70 15.12
CA THR A 165 8.41 1.04 14.86
C THR A 165 7.92 0.45 13.52
N ARG A 166 8.78 0.41 12.49
CA ARG A 166 8.46 -0.22 11.20
C ARG A 166 8.17 -1.71 11.39
N GLY A 167 9.02 -2.45 12.11
CA GLY A 167 8.81 -3.87 12.41
C GLY A 167 7.49 -4.12 13.13
N GLU A 168 7.21 -3.37 14.19
CA GLU A 168 5.97 -3.45 14.95
C GLU A 168 4.73 -3.19 14.09
N MET A 169 4.78 -2.17 13.23
CA MET A 169 3.67 -1.83 12.33
C MET A 169 3.45 -2.88 11.24
N GLN A 170 4.51 -3.49 10.71
CA GLN A 170 4.42 -4.60 9.76
C GLN A 170 3.79 -5.83 10.41
N GLU A 171 4.21 -6.20 11.62
CA GLU A 171 3.62 -7.32 12.39
C GLU A 171 2.15 -7.06 12.71
N TRP A 172 1.83 -5.83 13.12
CA TRP A 172 0.46 -5.43 13.36
C TRP A 172 -0.42 -5.56 12.10
N LEU A 173 0.05 -5.02 10.95
CA LEU A 173 -0.69 -5.14 9.68
C LEU A 173 -0.84 -6.61 9.26
N ALA A 174 0.21 -7.40 9.39
CA ALA A 174 0.15 -8.83 9.11
C ALA A 174 -0.90 -9.54 9.97
N GLY A 175 -0.97 -9.21 11.27
CA GLY A 175 -1.99 -9.70 12.20
C GLY A 175 -3.40 -9.28 11.78
N ALA A 176 -3.60 -8.00 11.51
CA ALA A 176 -4.88 -7.46 11.08
C ALA A 176 -5.39 -8.11 9.78
N LEU A 177 -4.51 -8.36 8.82
CA LEU A 177 -4.86 -9.02 7.55
C LEU A 177 -5.12 -10.54 7.71
N ARG A 178 -4.60 -11.18 8.75
CA ARG A 178 -4.98 -12.58 9.09
C ARG A 178 -6.38 -12.66 9.71
N GLU A 179 -6.71 -11.70 10.58
CA GLU A 179 -8.01 -11.64 11.28
C GLU A 179 -9.15 -11.17 10.38
N ASP A 180 -8.91 -10.11 9.58
CA ASP A 180 -9.85 -9.55 8.61
C ASP A 180 -9.18 -9.45 7.23
N PRO A 181 -9.18 -10.53 6.43
CA PRO A 181 -8.49 -10.56 5.14
C PRO A 181 -9.08 -9.57 4.14
N ARG A 182 -8.28 -8.61 3.70
CA ARG A 182 -8.60 -7.64 2.65
C ARG A 182 -7.73 -7.87 1.43
N THR A 183 -8.14 -7.36 0.29
CA THR A 183 -7.29 -7.31 -0.89
C THR A 183 -6.31 -6.15 -0.74
N VAL A 184 -5.01 -6.40 -0.95
CA VAL A 184 -3.95 -5.41 -0.74
C VAL A 184 -3.08 -5.29 -1.98
N VAL A 185 -2.79 -4.08 -2.40
CA VAL A 185 -1.69 -3.75 -3.32
C VAL A 185 -0.74 -2.82 -2.56
N LEU A 186 0.44 -3.34 -2.26
CA LEU A 186 1.47 -2.66 -1.50
C LEU A 186 2.60 -2.22 -2.42
N VAL A 187 2.90 -0.95 -2.47
CA VAL A 187 4.10 -0.41 -3.09
C VAL A 187 5.14 -0.17 -2.02
N THR A 188 6.34 -0.68 -2.25
CA THR A 188 7.48 -0.44 -1.38
C THR A 188 8.79 -0.57 -2.15
N HIS A 189 9.86 0.04 -1.68
CA HIS A 189 11.23 -0.18 -2.15
C HIS A 189 11.94 -1.29 -1.36
N ASP A 190 11.32 -1.81 -0.30
CA ASP A 190 11.86 -2.86 0.56
C ASP A 190 11.28 -4.23 0.15
N VAL A 191 12.15 -5.07 -0.42
CA VAL A 191 11.79 -6.43 -0.86
C VAL A 191 11.37 -7.32 0.32
N GLU A 192 12.03 -7.14 1.48
CA GLU A 192 11.71 -7.92 2.69
C GLU A 192 10.30 -7.60 3.20
N GLU A 193 9.94 -6.29 3.20
CA GLU A 193 8.60 -5.84 3.53
C GLU A 193 7.54 -6.45 2.59
N ALA A 194 7.80 -6.39 1.27
CA ALA A 194 6.88 -6.94 0.28
C ALA A 194 6.68 -8.46 0.45
N LEU A 195 7.77 -9.22 0.65
CA LEU A 195 7.71 -10.66 0.87
C LEU A 195 7.03 -11.02 2.20
N TYR A 196 7.23 -10.23 3.26
CA TYR A 196 6.62 -10.51 4.55
C TYR A 196 5.11 -10.26 4.56
N LEU A 197 4.64 -9.19 3.91
CA LEU A 197 3.25 -8.76 3.96
C LEU A 197 2.37 -9.33 2.85
N CYS A 198 2.96 -9.69 1.69
CA CYS A 198 2.20 -10.06 0.50
C CYS A 198 2.35 -11.53 0.14
N ASP A 199 1.34 -12.08 -0.53
CA ASP A 199 1.35 -13.45 -1.05
C ASP A 199 2.28 -13.58 -2.25
N ARG A 200 2.37 -12.51 -3.06
CA ARG A 200 3.23 -12.41 -4.24
C ARG A 200 3.89 -11.04 -4.33
N VAL A 201 5.06 -11.01 -4.94
CA VAL A 201 5.81 -9.79 -5.20
C VAL A 201 6.05 -9.66 -6.71
N ALA A 202 5.53 -8.60 -7.31
CA ALA A 202 5.78 -8.23 -8.69
C ALA A 202 6.93 -7.21 -8.75
N VAL A 203 7.94 -7.53 -9.56
CA VAL A 203 9.13 -6.68 -9.75
C VAL A 203 8.93 -5.84 -10.99
N LEU A 204 9.07 -4.52 -10.87
CA LEU A 204 8.97 -3.58 -11.98
C LEU A 204 10.34 -3.18 -12.50
N SER A 205 10.44 -3.05 -13.83
CA SER A 205 11.60 -2.44 -14.51
C SER A 205 11.70 -0.95 -14.22
N PRO A 206 12.83 -0.29 -14.52
CA PRO A 206 12.88 1.17 -14.71
C PRO A 206 11.85 1.64 -15.73
N ARG A 207 11.57 2.95 -15.72
CA ARG A 207 10.60 3.58 -16.61
C ARG A 207 10.93 3.42 -18.10
N PRO A 208 9.93 3.10 -18.96
CA PRO A 208 8.55 2.80 -18.61
C PRO A 208 8.43 1.49 -17.85
N GLY A 209 7.69 1.54 -16.72
CA GLY A 209 7.55 0.38 -15.83
C GLY A 209 6.83 -0.78 -16.51
N ARG A 210 7.44 -1.96 -16.44
CA ARG A 210 6.87 -3.25 -16.86
C ARG A 210 7.04 -4.25 -15.74
N ILE A 211 6.13 -5.19 -15.57
CA ILE A 211 6.37 -6.33 -14.66
C ILE A 211 7.34 -7.28 -15.34
N VAL A 212 8.55 -7.40 -14.77
CA VAL A 212 9.64 -8.25 -15.29
C VAL A 212 9.72 -9.61 -14.60
N ALA A 213 9.15 -9.71 -13.40
CA ALA A 213 9.05 -10.98 -12.68
C ALA A 213 7.93 -10.92 -11.64
N THR A 214 7.39 -12.08 -11.30
CA THR A 214 6.51 -12.28 -10.15
C THR A 214 7.04 -13.44 -9.32
N LEU A 215 7.13 -13.26 -8.01
CA LEU A 215 7.64 -14.22 -7.06
C LEU A 215 6.57 -14.50 -6.01
N ASP A 216 6.34 -15.76 -5.68
CA ASP A 216 5.49 -16.13 -4.54
C ASP A 216 6.28 -15.94 -3.24
N SER A 217 5.61 -15.43 -2.20
CA SER A 217 6.21 -15.36 -0.87
C SER A 217 6.06 -16.71 -0.17
N PRO A 218 7.14 -17.26 0.39
CA PRO A 218 7.09 -18.57 1.07
C PRO A 218 6.41 -18.50 2.43
N THR A 219 6.42 -17.36 3.10
CA THR A 219 5.93 -17.20 4.48
C THR A 219 5.14 -15.90 4.68
N PRO A 220 4.10 -15.62 3.85
CA PRO A 220 3.41 -14.36 3.92
C PRO A 220 2.68 -14.20 5.27
N ARG A 221 2.85 -13.05 5.91
CA ARG A 221 2.17 -12.66 7.15
C ARG A 221 2.31 -13.66 8.30
N ARG A 222 3.44 -14.37 8.39
CA ARG A 222 3.73 -15.28 9.52
C ARG A 222 3.70 -14.49 10.85
N ALA A 223 3.20 -15.12 11.93
CA ALA A 223 3.01 -14.43 13.21
C ALA A 223 4.33 -13.94 13.83
N ASP A 224 5.38 -14.73 13.71
CA ASP A 224 6.73 -14.37 14.12
C ASP A 224 7.49 -13.84 12.91
N ARG A 225 7.70 -12.53 12.87
CA ARG A 225 8.40 -11.84 11.78
C ARG A 225 9.88 -12.25 11.73
N VAL A 226 10.53 -12.37 12.90
CA VAL A 226 11.95 -12.75 12.94
C VAL A 226 12.14 -14.14 12.35
N ALA A 227 11.30 -15.10 12.76
CA ALA A 227 11.32 -16.45 12.20
C ALA A 227 10.96 -16.48 10.70
N ALA A 228 10.11 -15.55 10.23
CA ALA A 228 9.77 -15.46 8.81
C ALA A 228 10.97 -14.97 7.98
N VAL A 229 11.60 -13.86 8.35
CA VAL A 229 12.69 -13.23 7.56
C VAL A 229 14.01 -13.99 7.62
N THR A 230 14.16 -14.88 8.61
CA THR A 230 15.33 -15.78 8.75
C THR A 230 15.10 -17.16 8.14
N ASP A 231 13.89 -17.47 7.69
CA ASP A 231 13.57 -18.72 7.00
C ASP A 231 14.40 -18.85 5.70
N PRO A 232 15.10 -19.98 5.46
CA PRO A 232 15.94 -20.15 4.27
C PRO A 232 15.18 -19.93 2.94
N ALA A 233 13.91 -20.31 2.85
CA ALA A 233 13.10 -20.08 1.66
C ALA A 233 12.79 -18.59 1.46
N PHE A 234 12.56 -17.85 2.55
CA PHE A 234 12.37 -16.39 2.51
C PHE A 234 13.65 -15.68 2.06
N VAL A 235 14.81 -16.05 2.63
CA VAL A 235 16.10 -15.49 2.24
C VAL A 235 16.38 -15.74 0.77
N ALA A 236 16.13 -16.96 0.26
CA ALA A 236 16.30 -17.29 -1.16
C ALA A 236 15.36 -16.46 -2.06
N ALA A 237 14.11 -16.25 -1.67
CA ALA A 237 13.14 -15.44 -2.42
C ALA A 237 13.57 -13.96 -2.44
N ARG A 238 14.03 -13.42 -1.30
CA ARG A 238 14.56 -12.06 -1.18
C ARG A 238 15.76 -11.84 -2.09
N ASP A 239 16.74 -12.74 -2.03
CA ASP A 239 17.97 -12.65 -2.82
C ASP A 239 17.68 -12.75 -4.33
N ARG A 240 16.72 -13.59 -4.72
CA ARG A 240 16.22 -13.68 -6.11
C ARG A 240 15.58 -12.37 -6.55
N ALA A 241 14.71 -11.77 -5.75
CA ALA A 241 14.07 -10.50 -6.08
C ALA A 241 15.11 -9.36 -6.21
N LEU A 242 16.07 -9.29 -5.28
CA LEU A 242 17.16 -8.30 -5.34
C LEU A 242 18.06 -8.50 -6.58
N HIS A 243 18.33 -9.75 -6.96
CA HIS A 243 19.10 -10.04 -8.18
C HIS A 243 18.38 -9.54 -9.43
N ILE A 244 17.08 -9.82 -9.56
CA ILE A 244 16.26 -9.34 -10.69
C ILE A 244 16.25 -7.81 -10.75
N LEU A 245 16.05 -7.14 -9.60
CA LEU A 245 16.08 -5.68 -9.51
C LEU A 245 17.41 -5.11 -10.02
N ARG A 246 18.55 -5.67 -9.59
CA ARG A 246 19.90 -5.23 -10.03
C ARG A 246 20.10 -5.40 -11.52
N GLN A 247 19.71 -6.54 -12.10
CA GLN A 247 19.84 -6.80 -13.54
C GLN A 247 19.11 -5.74 -14.38
N HIS A 248 17.91 -5.33 -13.96
CA HIS A 248 17.12 -4.35 -14.70
C HIS A 248 17.49 -2.89 -14.40
N THR A 249 18.08 -2.60 -13.21
CA THR A 249 18.53 -1.24 -12.87
C THR A 249 19.86 -0.88 -13.54
N SER A 250 20.76 -1.87 -13.73
CA SER A 250 22.08 -1.66 -14.34
C SER A 250 22.04 -1.53 -15.89
N ALA A 251 20.90 -1.76 -16.50
CA ALA A 251 20.71 -1.72 -17.96
C ALA A 251 20.29 -0.33 -18.51
N VAL A 252 20.20 0.68 -17.65
CA VAL A 252 19.93 2.07 -18.08
C VAL A 252 21.26 2.80 -18.20
N PRO A 253 21.66 3.23 -19.43
CA PRO A 253 22.88 4.00 -19.65
C PRO A 253 22.84 5.38 -19.01
#